data_da2ef8c6a2aa054bea88e09f03535895
#
_entry.id   da2ef8c6a2aa054bea88e09f03535895
#
_cell.length_a   1.000
_cell.length_b   1.000
_cell.length_c   1.000
_cell.angle_alpha   90.00
_cell.angle_beta   90.00
_cell.angle_gamma   90.00
#
_symmetry.space_group_name_H-M   'P 1'
#
loop_
_entity.id
_entity.type
_entity.pdbx_description
1 polymer ?
#
loop_
_entity_poly.entity_id
_entity_poly.type
_entity_poly.pdbx_seq_one_letter_code
_entity_poly.pdbx_strand_id
1 'polypeptide(L)'
;QRMINKYSPLPCFLLAAGRGERMRPLTDNLPKPLLTIQNKSLLQWHIEALAKVGVENIVINHAWLGEKIEAALGNGNQFNLAIQYSPEGSALETAGGICKALPILAPTDYFLVINGDVFSPNLPIQQLLEQVTRLRSMPNQSLAHLLMVQINLSSSYVQHQYGSHQRHDQARTSKFFQSVHELQDVPN
;
A
#
# COMPACT_ATOMS: atom_id res chain seq x y z
N GLN A 1 -28.46 8.06 -9.98
CA GLN A 1 -27.76 7.39 -11.10
C GLN A 1 -26.37 7.03 -10.59
N ARG A 2 -26.13 5.73 -10.30
CA ARG A 2 -24.78 5.23 -10.05
C ARG A 2 -24.00 5.43 -11.34
N MET A 3 -23.00 6.29 -11.31
CA MET A 3 -22.02 6.34 -12.40
C MET A 3 -21.39 4.95 -12.50
N ILE A 4 -21.46 4.33 -13.67
CA ILE A 4 -20.79 3.06 -13.97
C ILE A 4 -19.30 3.33 -13.70
N ASN A 5 -18.76 2.69 -12.67
CA ASN A 5 -17.36 2.86 -12.30
C ASN A 5 -16.49 2.32 -13.43
N LYS A 6 -15.88 3.24 -14.19
CA LYS A 6 -15.01 2.93 -15.33
C LYS A 6 -13.82 2.02 -14.95
N TYR A 7 -13.53 1.89 -13.67
CA TYR A 7 -12.37 1.17 -13.14
C TYR A 7 -12.75 -0.10 -12.37
N SER A 8 -14.03 -0.47 -12.31
CA SER A 8 -14.49 -1.68 -11.61
C SER A 8 -14.17 -2.95 -12.43
N PRO A 9 -13.74 -4.03 -11.79
CA PRO A 9 -13.31 -4.10 -10.41
C PRO A 9 -11.78 -3.99 -10.29
N LEU A 10 -11.27 -2.95 -9.66
CA LEU A 10 -9.86 -2.85 -9.30
C LEU A 10 -9.76 -2.89 -7.76
N PRO A 11 -9.42 -4.02 -7.15
CA PRO A 11 -9.23 -4.09 -5.71
C PRO A 11 -7.96 -3.35 -5.30
N CYS A 12 -7.95 -2.83 -4.08
CA CYS A 12 -6.79 -2.21 -3.48
C CYS A 12 -6.28 -3.06 -2.32
N PHE A 13 -4.97 -3.25 -2.26
CA PHE A 13 -4.28 -3.90 -1.16
C PHE A 13 -3.56 -2.86 -0.32
N LEU A 14 -3.96 -2.72 0.95
CA LEU A 14 -3.31 -1.83 1.92
C LEU A 14 -2.34 -2.65 2.78
N LEU A 15 -1.06 -2.35 2.67
CA LEU A 15 -0.01 -2.96 3.47
C LEU A 15 0.00 -2.37 4.88
N ALA A 16 -0.37 -3.18 5.88
CA ALA A 16 -0.53 -2.75 7.26
C ALA A 16 0.08 -3.73 8.30
N ALA A 17 0.85 -4.74 7.85
CA ALA A 17 1.40 -5.78 8.73
C ALA A 17 2.67 -5.36 9.49
N GLY A 18 3.27 -4.21 9.17
CA GLY A 18 4.51 -3.75 9.77
C GLY A 18 4.38 -3.50 11.28
N ARG A 19 5.40 -3.94 12.07
CA ARG A 19 5.45 -3.76 13.53
C ARG A 19 5.55 -2.30 13.97
N GLY A 20 6.17 -1.44 13.15
CA GLY A 20 6.35 -0.02 13.47
C GLY A 20 7.35 0.24 14.60
N GLU A 21 8.38 -0.58 14.75
CA GLU A 21 9.34 -0.54 15.88
C GLU A 21 10.01 0.81 16.07
N ARG A 22 10.32 1.52 15.00
CA ARG A 22 10.95 2.85 15.06
C ARG A 22 10.07 3.92 15.70
N MET A 23 8.78 3.65 15.87
CA MET A 23 7.81 4.56 16.47
C MET A 23 7.44 4.20 17.91
N ARG A 24 8.16 3.26 18.52
CA ARG A 24 7.97 2.94 19.94
C ARG A 24 8.29 4.16 20.82
N PRO A 25 7.54 4.37 21.92
CA PRO A 25 6.54 3.47 22.52
C PRO A 25 5.13 3.61 21.93
N LEU A 26 4.88 4.51 20.95
CA LEU A 26 3.54 4.75 20.40
C LEU A 26 2.90 3.49 19.81
N THR A 27 3.74 2.59 19.28
CA THR A 27 3.29 1.35 18.61
C THR A 27 3.32 0.12 19.53
N ASP A 28 3.54 0.28 20.83
CA ASP A 28 3.51 -0.86 21.75
C ASP A 28 2.10 -1.40 21.96
N ASN A 29 1.11 -0.51 22.02
CA ASN A 29 -0.29 -0.85 22.25
C ASN A 29 -1.24 -0.46 21.11
N LEU A 30 -0.73 0.15 20.05
CA LEU A 30 -1.51 0.57 18.90
C LEU A 30 -0.71 0.27 17.62
N PRO A 31 -1.26 -0.47 16.64
CA PRO A 31 -0.54 -0.72 15.40
C PRO A 31 -0.31 0.58 14.64
N LYS A 32 0.87 0.75 14.03
CA LYS A 32 1.26 1.98 13.34
C LYS A 32 0.19 2.51 12.36
N PRO A 33 -0.49 1.67 11.55
CA PRO A 33 -1.52 2.15 10.64
C PRO A 33 -2.75 2.77 11.31
N LEU A 34 -2.94 2.56 12.62
CA LEU A 34 -4.00 3.19 13.42
C LEU A 34 -3.54 4.47 14.14
N LEU A 35 -2.28 4.87 14.06
CA LEU A 35 -1.84 6.18 14.56
C LEU A 35 -2.62 7.28 13.85
N THR A 36 -3.01 8.30 14.61
CA THR A 36 -3.93 9.34 14.13
C THR A 36 -3.21 10.63 13.75
N ILE A 37 -3.64 11.21 12.64
CA ILE A 37 -3.30 12.55 12.20
C ILE A 37 -4.63 13.28 11.94
N GLN A 38 -4.83 14.44 12.57
CA GLN A 38 -6.09 15.20 12.46
C GLN A 38 -7.33 14.35 12.80
N ASN A 39 -7.26 13.59 13.88
CA ASN A 39 -8.33 12.72 14.39
C ASN A 39 -8.75 11.54 13.46
N LYS A 40 -7.96 11.23 12.45
CA LYS A 40 -8.17 10.06 11.57
C LYS A 40 -6.93 9.19 11.57
N SER A 41 -7.13 7.86 11.57
CA SER A 41 -6.01 6.93 11.44
C SER A 41 -5.37 7.01 10.04
N LEU A 42 -4.10 6.59 9.92
CA LEU A 42 -3.42 6.53 8.64
C LEU A 42 -4.21 5.68 7.64
N LEU A 43 -4.72 4.53 8.06
CA LEU A 43 -5.58 3.69 7.20
C LEU A 43 -6.86 4.41 6.79
N GLN A 44 -7.50 5.13 7.70
CA GLN A 44 -8.74 5.84 7.37
C GLN A 44 -8.54 6.90 6.29
N TRP A 45 -7.40 7.62 6.30
CA TRP A 45 -7.05 8.56 5.24
C TRP A 45 -7.01 7.88 3.86
N HIS A 46 -6.38 6.71 3.77
CA HIS A 46 -6.31 5.94 2.52
C HIS A 46 -7.68 5.39 2.11
N ILE A 47 -8.42 4.82 3.04
CA ILE A 47 -9.74 4.23 2.78
C ILE A 47 -10.72 5.28 2.25
N GLU A 48 -10.80 6.44 2.89
CA GLU A 48 -11.67 7.54 2.45
C GLU A 48 -11.25 8.08 1.07
N ALA A 49 -9.94 8.18 0.80
CA ALA A 49 -9.43 8.62 -0.50
C ALA A 49 -9.78 7.59 -1.61
N LEU A 50 -9.67 6.30 -1.32
CA LEU A 50 -10.04 5.21 -2.23
C LEU A 50 -11.55 5.18 -2.49
N ALA A 51 -12.37 5.29 -1.43
CA ALA A 51 -13.83 5.35 -1.56
C ALA A 51 -14.27 6.54 -2.43
N LYS A 52 -13.63 7.70 -2.27
CA LYS A 52 -13.94 8.92 -3.04
C LYS A 52 -13.73 8.75 -4.55
N VAL A 53 -12.78 7.92 -4.97
CA VAL A 53 -12.54 7.63 -6.39
C VAL A 53 -13.28 6.37 -6.87
N GLY A 54 -14.14 5.79 -6.03
CA GLY A 54 -15.02 4.69 -6.38
C GLY A 54 -14.40 3.29 -6.28
N VAL A 55 -13.34 3.11 -5.50
CA VAL A 55 -12.87 1.77 -5.14
C VAL A 55 -13.89 1.13 -4.22
N GLU A 56 -14.35 -0.08 -4.58
CA GLU A 56 -15.41 -0.79 -3.85
C GLU A 56 -14.86 -1.89 -2.93
N ASN A 57 -13.66 -2.41 -3.21
CA ASN A 57 -13.08 -3.52 -2.49
C ASN A 57 -11.65 -3.20 -2.04
N ILE A 58 -11.39 -3.41 -0.75
CA ILE A 58 -10.07 -3.23 -0.15
C ILE A 58 -9.71 -4.52 0.59
N VAL A 59 -8.45 -4.96 0.43
CA VAL A 59 -7.85 -6.01 1.24
C VAL A 59 -6.79 -5.36 2.12
N ILE A 60 -6.78 -5.67 3.41
CA ILE A 60 -5.81 -5.15 4.39
C ILE A 60 -5.07 -6.33 5.00
N ASN A 61 -3.74 -6.39 4.84
CA ASN A 61 -2.96 -7.35 5.62
C ASN A 61 -2.64 -6.78 7.00
N HIS A 62 -2.48 -7.66 7.97
CA HIS A 62 -2.05 -7.28 9.31
C HIS A 62 -1.34 -8.44 10.00
N ALA A 63 -0.49 -8.11 10.99
CA ALA A 63 0.18 -9.06 11.88
C ALA A 63 0.12 -8.57 13.32
N TRP A 64 0.90 -7.56 13.68
CA TRP A 64 0.94 -7.01 15.03
C TRP A 64 -0.35 -6.28 15.38
N LEU A 65 -1.03 -6.71 16.46
CA LEU A 65 -2.28 -6.14 16.95
C LEU A 65 -3.37 -6.01 15.84
N GLY A 66 -3.42 -7.00 14.95
CA GLY A 66 -4.32 -6.99 13.79
C GLY A 66 -5.80 -6.91 14.18
N GLU A 67 -6.18 -7.52 15.31
CA GLU A 67 -7.53 -7.45 15.85
C GLU A 67 -7.99 -6.01 16.14
N LYS A 68 -7.06 -5.11 16.47
CA LYS A 68 -7.39 -3.68 16.65
C LYS A 68 -7.70 -2.99 15.32
N ILE A 69 -7.03 -3.41 14.24
CA ILE A 69 -7.32 -2.90 12.90
C ILE A 69 -8.72 -3.35 12.48
N GLU A 70 -9.03 -4.64 12.66
CA GLU A 70 -10.35 -5.19 12.33
C GLU A 70 -11.46 -4.55 13.17
N ALA A 71 -11.23 -4.36 14.48
CA ALA A 71 -12.18 -3.70 15.36
C ALA A 71 -12.44 -2.23 15.00
N ALA A 72 -11.41 -1.50 14.55
CA ALA A 72 -11.51 -0.08 14.20
C ALA A 72 -12.21 0.15 12.86
N LEU A 73 -12.01 -0.73 11.87
CA LEU A 73 -12.47 -0.52 10.50
C LEU A 73 -13.68 -1.39 10.12
N GLY A 74 -13.90 -2.49 10.85
CA GLY A 74 -14.99 -3.41 10.57
C GLY A 74 -14.96 -3.97 9.16
N ASN A 75 -16.11 -4.16 8.56
CA ASN A 75 -16.25 -4.65 7.18
C ASN A 75 -16.25 -3.55 6.11
N GLY A 76 -16.00 -2.29 6.51
CA GLY A 76 -15.92 -1.16 5.58
C GLY A 76 -17.24 -0.47 5.25
N ASN A 77 -18.38 -0.96 5.72
CA ASN A 77 -19.71 -0.37 5.43
C ASN A 77 -19.79 1.13 5.76
N GLN A 78 -19.14 1.57 6.83
CA GLN A 78 -19.05 2.98 7.22
C GLN A 78 -18.35 3.88 6.20
N PHE A 79 -17.57 3.29 5.30
CA PHE A 79 -16.85 3.99 4.21
C PHE A 79 -17.50 3.75 2.83
N ASN A 80 -18.64 3.07 2.76
CA ASN A 80 -19.33 2.66 1.54
C ASN A 80 -18.48 1.76 0.62
N LEU A 81 -17.63 0.90 1.19
CA LEU A 81 -16.84 -0.10 0.49
C LEU A 81 -16.76 -1.39 1.32
N ALA A 82 -16.25 -2.46 0.73
CA ALA A 82 -16.01 -3.72 1.42
C ALA A 82 -14.53 -3.85 1.81
N ILE A 83 -14.28 -4.21 3.07
CA ILE A 83 -12.95 -4.54 3.59
C ILE A 83 -12.88 -6.03 3.86
N GLN A 84 -11.85 -6.68 3.32
CA GLN A 84 -11.45 -8.04 3.66
C GLN A 84 -10.06 -8.00 4.30
N TYR A 85 -9.78 -8.95 5.18
CA TYR A 85 -8.52 -9.00 5.89
C TYR A 85 -7.69 -10.21 5.48
N SER A 86 -6.36 -10.03 5.44
CA SER A 86 -5.36 -11.07 5.21
C SER A 86 -4.43 -11.14 6.42
N PRO A 87 -4.83 -11.85 7.49
CA PRO A 87 -4.01 -11.98 8.71
C PRO A 87 -2.76 -12.81 8.42
N GLU A 88 -1.57 -12.32 8.85
CA GLU A 88 -0.31 -12.97 8.53
C GLU A 88 0.27 -13.80 9.69
N GLY A 89 -0.22 -13.61 10.91
CA GLY A 89 0.38 -14.23 12.10
C GLY A 89 1.72 -13.56 12.48
N SER A 90 2.71 -13.63 11.59
CA SER A 90 3.94 -12.84 11.61
C SER A 90 4.08 -12.08 10.29
N ALA A 91 4.70 -10.89 10.32
CA ALA A 91 4.87 -10.08 9.11
C ALA A 91 5.67 -10.82 8.02
N LEU A 92 5.07 -10.95 6.84
CA LEU A 92 5.64 -11.68 5.69
C LEU A 92 6.41 -10.76 4.72
N GLU A 93 6.65 -9.52 5.10
CA GLU A 93 7.17 -8.46 4.24
C GLU A 93 6.23 -8.18 3.05
N THR A 94 6.61 -7.25 2.18
CA THR A 94 5.74 -6.78 1.09
C THR A 94 5.35 -7.92 0.13
N ALA A 95 6.34 -8.66 -0.39
CA ALA A 95 6.09 -9.71 -1.38
C ALA A 95 5.29 -10.88 -0.79
N GLY A 96 5.65 -11.33 0.41
CA GLY A 96 4.95 -12.42 1.09
C GLY A 96 3.50 -12.05 1.43
N GLY A 97 3.26 -10.81 1.88
CA GLY A 97 1.92 -10.30 2.14
C GLY A 97 1.06 -10.26 0.87
N ILE A 98 1.62 -9.79 -0.25
CA ILE A 98 0.94 -9.82 -1.54
C ILE A 98 0.61 -11.25 -1.96
N CYS A 99 1.60 -12.16 -1.95
CA CYS A 99 1.39 -13.57 -2.32
C CYS A 99 0.27 -14.22 -1.50
N LYS A 100 0.24 -13.96 -0.19
CA LYS A 100 -0.82 -14.49 0.68
C LYS A 100 -2.19 -13.91 0.35
N ALA A 101 -2.26 -12.65 -0.03
CA ALA A 101 -3.51 -11.97 -0.35
C ALA A 101 -4.02 -12.25 -1.78
N LEU A 102 -3.18 -12.80 -2.68
CA LEU A 102 -3.56 -13.06 -4.07
C LEU A 102 -4.90 -13.81 -4.23
N PRO A 103 -5.22 -14.86 -3.46
CA PRO A 103 -6.51 -15.55 -3.59
C PRO A 103 -7.72 -14.64 -3.34
N ILE A 104 -7.55 -13.57 -2.55
CA ILE A 104 -8.59 -12.58 -2.26
C ILE A 104 -8.60 -11.47 -3.32
N LEU A 105 -7.40 -11.10 -3.84
CA LEU A 105 -7.22 -10.06 -4.85
C LEU A 105 -7.52 -10.54 -6.27
N ALA A 106 -7.35 -11.84 -6.51
CA ALA A 106 -7.26 -12.44 -7.84
C ALA A 106 -8.57 -13.01 -8.39
N PRO A 107 -9.56 -12.21 -8.69
CA PRO A 107 -10.20 -12.39 -9.98
C PRO A 107 -9.85 -11.25 -10.95
N THR A 108 -8.89 -10.40 -10.63
CA THR A 108 -8.54 -9.25 -11.48
C THR A 108 -7.14 -9.36 -12.05
N ASP A 109 -6.97 -8.87 -13.26
CA ASP A 109 -5.69 -8.78 -13.96
C ASP A 109 -4.71 -7.79 -13.28
N TYR A 110 -5.24 -6.76 -12.60
CA TYR A 110 -4.48 -5.76 -11.86
C TYR A 110 -5.11 -5.46 -10.50
N PHE A 111 -4.30 -5.07 -9.56
CA PHE A 111 -4.71 -4.52 -8.27
C PHE A 111 -3.78 -3.36 -7.86
N LEU A 112 -4.28 -2.45 -7.05
CA LEU A 112 -3.50 -1.35 -6.51
C LEU A 112 -2.89 -1.76 -5.17
N VAL A 113 -1.61 -1.45 -4.95
CA VAL A 113 -0.93 -1.64 -3.66
C VAL A 113 -0.55 -0.30 -3.07
N ILE A 114 -0.92 -0.06 -1.81
CA ILE A 114 -0.59 1.17 -1.08
C ILE A 114 -0.03 0.80 0.29
N ASN A 115 1.03 1.50 0.72
CA ASN A 115 1.53 1.41 2.08
C ASN A 115 0.57 2.11 3.05
N GLY A 116 -0.17 1.34 3.83
CA GLY A 116 -1.19 1.84 4.76
C GLY A 116 -0.64 2.58 5.99
N ASP A 117 0.67 2.51 6.21
CA ASP A 117 1.37 3.13 7.32
C ASP A 117 2.10 4.45 6.97
N VAL A 118 1.88 4.97 5.76
CA VAL A 118 2.46 6.23 5.26
C VAL A 118 1.37 7.28 5.10
N PHE A 119 1.54 8.45 5.71
CA PHE A 119 0.62 9.56 5.53
C PHE A 119 0.80 10.21 4.16
N SER A 120 -0.19 10.06 3.28
CA SER A 120 -0.17 10.60 1.91
C SER A 120 -1.55 11.16 1.54
N PRO A 121 -1.96 12.31 2.10
CA PRO A 121 -3.31 12.85 1.92
C PRO A 121 -3.63 13.26 0.47
N ASN A 122 -2.60 13.55 -0.33
CA ASN A 122 -2.72 13.98 -1.72
C ASN A 122 -2.25 12.91 -2.72
N LEU A 123 -2.34 11.63 -2.33
CA LEU A 123 -1.98 10.54 -3.25
C LEU A 123 -2.83 10.63 -4.54
N PRO A 124 -2.22 10.70 -5.73
CA PRO A 124 -2.96 10.89 -6.98
C PRO A 124 -3.62 9.58 -7.45
N ILE A 125 -4.54 9.05 -6.64
CA ILE A 125 -5.19 7.74 -6.87
C ILE A 125 -5.91 7.72 -8.21
N GLN A 126 -6.59 8.80 -8.58
CA GLN A 126 -7.28 8.91 -9.87
C GLN A 126 -6.34 8.69 -11.05
N GLN A 127 -5.15 9.29 -11.00
CA GLN A 127 -4.14 9.12 -12.06
C GLN A 127 -3.59 7.68 -12.10
N LEU A 128 -3.42 7.03 -10.94
CA LEU A 128 -3.03 5.63 -10.87
C LEU A 128 -4.10 4.71 -11.51
N LEU A 129 -5.37 4.96 -11.23
CA LEU A 129 -6.47 4.21 -11.84
C LEU A 129 -6.51 4.39 -13.37
N GLU A 130 -6.20 5.57 -13.88
CA GLU A 130 -6.12 5.83 -15.33
C GLU A 130 -4.98 5.04 -15.99
N GLN A 131 -3.85 4.84 -15.29
CA GLN A 131 -2.77 4.00 -15.81
C GLN A 131 -3.19 2.54 -15.99
N VAL A 132 -4.04 2.00 -15.11
CA VAL A 132 -4.57 0.62 -15.27
C VAL A 132 -5.30 0.45 -16.59
N THR A 133 -6.07 1.44 -17.02
CA THR A 133 -6.74 1.40 -18.33
C THR A 133 -5.73 1.33 -19.47
N ARG A 134 -4.62 2.05 -19.36
CA ARG A 134 -3.52 2.00 -20.35
C ARG A 134 -2.82 0.64 -20.32
N LEU A 135 -2.51 0.10 -19.14
CA LEU A 135 -1.89 -1.22 -18.99
C LEU A 135 -2.75 -2.32 -19.62
N ARG A 136 -4.07 -2.27 -19.43
CA ARG A 136 -5.02 -3.20 -20.05
C ARG A 136 -5.05 -3.13 -21.58
N SER A 137 -4.79 -1.96 -22.14
CA SER A 137 -4.73 -1.79 -23.61
C SER A 137 -3.39 -2.19 -24.24
N MET A 138 -2.36 -2.42 -23.42
CA MET A 138 -0.99 -2.78 -23.86
C MET A 138 -0.57 -4.14 -23.27
N PRO A 139 -1.23 -5.25 -23.59
CA PRO A 139 -0.88 -6.55 -23.05
C PRO A 139 0.58 -6.87 -23.40
N ASN A 140 1.32 -7.41 -22.45
CA ASN A 140 2.70 -7.87 -22.53
C ASN A 140 3.84 -6.82 -22.41
N GLN A 141 3.57 -5.59 -21.95
CA GLN A 141 4.63 -4.59 -21.83
C GLN A 141 5.01 -4.20 -20.41
N SER A 142 4.11 -4.36 -19.42
CA SER A 142 4.42 -3.97 -18.04
C SER A 142 3.70 -4.86 -17.03
N LEU A 143 4.47 -5.47 -16.13
CA LEU A 143 3.95 -6.28 -15.03
C LEU A 143 3.58 -5.41 -13.81
N ALA A 144 4.19 -4.23 -13.69
CA ALA A 144 3.94 -3.30 -12.59
C ALA A 144 4.09 -1.85 -13.05
N HIS A 145 3.35 -0.95 -12.39
CA HIS A 145 3.50 0.50 -12.50
C HIS A 145 3.79 1.07 -11.12
N LEU A 146 4.90 1.80 -10.98
CA LEU A 146 5.33 2.39 -9.72
C LEU A 146 5.08 3.90 -9.73
N LEU A 147 4.42 4.40 -8.67
CA LEU A 147 4.36 5.82 -8.39
C LEU A 147 5.61 6.23 -7.61
N MET A 148 6.47 7.01 -8.24
CA MET A 148 7.64 7.58 -7.60
C MET A 148 7.34 8.99 -7.10
N VAL A 149 7.72 9.28 -5.85
CA VAL A 149 7.58 10.61 -5.26
C VAL A 149 8.96 11.17 -4.99
N GLN A 150 9.23 12.35 -5.51
CA GLN A 150 10.47 13.07 -5.18
C GLN A 150 10.36 13.62 -3.76
N ILE A 151 11.23 13.19 -2.88
CA ILE A 151 11.33 13.70 -1.51
C ILE A 151 12.47 14.71 -1.47
N ASN A 152 12.14 15.98 -1.24
CA ASN A 152 13.13 17.01 -0.94
C ASN A 152 13.48 16.93 0.54
N LEU A 153 14.52 16.15 0.87
CA LEU A 153 15.05 16.09 2.23
C LEU A 153 15.87 17.36 2.48
N SER A 154 15.54 18.10 3.55
CA SER A 154 16.43 19.17 4.01
C SER A 154 17.76 18.57 4.46
N SER A 155 18.86 19.30 4.25
CA SER A 155 20.21 18.83 4.58
C SER A 155 20.35 18.40 6.05
N SER A 156 19.62 19.03 6.98
CA SER A 156 19.56 18.68 8.40
C SER A 156 18.96 17.31 8.67
N TYR A 157 17.94 16.89 7.91
CA TYR A 157 17.34 15.58 8.05
C TYR A 157 18.26 14.45 7.56
N VAL A 158 18.97 14.69 6.47
CA VAL A 158 19.94 13.74 5.91
C VAL A 158 21.13 13.53 6.87
N GLN A 159 21.63 14.58 7.49
CA GLN A 159 22.73 14.48 8.46
C GLN A 159 22.34 13.70 9.72
N HIS A 160 21.09 13.79 10.18
CA HIS A 160 20.66 13.10 11.41
C HIS A 160 20.37 11.60 11.22
N GLN A 161 19.89 11.19 10.02
CA GLN A 161 19.52 9.80 9.76
C GLN A 161 20.64 8.96 9.13
N TYR A 162 21.55 9.53 8.36
CA TYR A 162 22.46 8.77 7.51
C TYR A 162 23.93 9.04 7.73
N GLY A 163 24.30 9.93 8.68
CA GLY A 163 25.70 10.28 8.90
C GLY A 163 26.40 10.79 7.61
N SER A 164 27.69 11.07 7.66
CA SER A 164 28.47 11.66 6.57
C SER A 164 28.76 10.74 5.37
N HIS A 165 27.96 9.72 5.09
CA HIS A 165 28.13 8.80 3.96
C HIS A 165 27.39 9.30 2.71
N GLN A 166 27.88 10.39 2.15
CA GLN A 166 27.51 10.85 0.81
C GLN A 166 28.11 9.93 -0.26
N ARG A 167 27.55 8.77 -0.57
CA ARG A 167 27.85 8.10 -1.87
C ARG A 167 27.05 6.82 -2.17
N HIS A 168 25.81 6.64 -1.74
CA HIS A 168 25.09 5.40 -2.10
C HIS A 168 23.64 5.50 -2.52
N ASP A 169 23.07 6.70 -2.79
CA ASP A 169 21.64 6.79 -3.11
C ASP A 169 21.25 6.36 -4.54
N GLN A 170 22.19 6.40 -5.50
CA GLN A 170 21.92 5.85 -6.84
C GLN A 170 21.92 4.32 -6.87
N ALA A 171 22.64 3.66 -5.96
CA ALA A 171 22.76 2.21 -5.93
C ALA A 171 21.55 1.49 -5.28
N ARG A 172 20.78 2.18 -4.42
CA ARG A 172 19.58 1.57 -3.80
C ARG A 172 18.36 1.56 -4.71
N THR A 173 18.22 2.59 -5.54
CA THR A 173 17.15 2.63 -6.56
C THR A 173 17.40 1.57 -7.63
N SER A 174 18.65 1.36 -8.05
CA SER A 174 19.01 0.34 -9.04
C SER A 174 18.82 -1.10 -8.54
N LYS A 175 19.06 -1.38 -7.24
CA LYS A 175 18.85 -2.72 -6.68
C LYS A 175 17.37 -3.11 -6.57
N PHE A 176 16.48 -2.16 -6.34
CA PHE A 176 15.04 -2.44 -6.34
C PHE A 176 14.51 -2.76 -7.74
N PHE A 177 15.04 -2.09 -8.77
CA PHE A 177 14.72 -2.40 -10.17
C PHE A 177 15.32 -3.74 -10.62
N GLN A 178 16.50 -4.12 -10.15
CA GLN A 178 17.11 -5.42 -10.45
C GLN A 178 16.29 -6.58 -9.88
N SER A 179 15.74 -6.47 -8.66
CA SER A 179 14.93 -7.54 -8.06
C SER A 179 13.60 -7.80 -8.76
N VAL A 180 13.04 -6.83 -9.46
CA VAL A 180 11.79 -7.01 -10.24
C VAL A 180 12.08 -7.74 -11.56
N HIS A 181 13.26 -7.58 -12.15
CA HIS A 181 13.68 -8.33 -13.35
C HIS A 181 14.03 -9.80 -13.05
N GLU A 182 14.59 -10.09 -11.87
CA GLU A 182 14.96 -11.46 -11.48
C GLU A 182 13.77 -12.38 -11.18
N LEU A 183 12.57 -11.84 -10.97
CA LEU A 183 11.34 -12.64 -10.81
C LEU A 183 10.78 -13.21 -12.13
N GLN A 184 11.39 -12.87 -13.29
CA GLN A 184 10.98 -13.38 -14.59
C GLN A 184 11.59 -14.77 -14.93
N ASP A 185 12.58 -15.25 -14.18
CA ASP A 185 13.32 -16.48 -14.45
C ASP A 185 12.98 -17.65 -13.50
N VAL A 186 11.80 -17.65 -12.87
CA VAL A 186 11.34 -18.83 -12.10
C VAL A 186 10.65 -19.79 -13.06
N PRO A 187 11.25 -20.95 -13.39
CA PRO A 187 10.59 -21.94 -14.24
C PRO A 187 9.39 -22.56 -13.52
N ASN A 188 8.32 -22.80 -14.30
CA ASN A 188 7.09 -23.47 -13.89
C ASN A 188 7.34 -24.85 -13.25
#